data_68828f4d97af69710b16bf505fbc04ef
#
_entry.id   68828f4d97af69710b16bf505fbc04ef
#
_cell.length_a   1.000
_cell.length_b   1.000
_cell.length_c   1.000
_cell.angle_alpha   90.00
_cell.angle_beta   90.00
_cell.angle_gamma   90.00
#
_symmetry.space_group_name_H-M   'P 1'
#
loop_
_entity.id
_entity.type
_entity.pdbx_description
1 polymer ?
#
loop_
_entity_poly.entity_id
_entity_poly.type
_entity_poly.pdbx_seq_one_letter_code
_entity_poly.pdbx_strand_id
1 'polypeptide(L)'
;MTVRPEIKAVFFDLDGTLLPMDQSVFAKEYFKGIAGHIAPYGIAPQQMIDFTLAGTAAMVHNDGSQTNEQVFWKTFFKELGEEKEGISEIAAEFYYNGFKALKAQTGENPLACEAVKTAHCNGRKV
;
A
#
# COMPACT_ATOMS: atom_id res chain seq x y z
N MET A 1 -30.61 -10.98 -4.32
CA MET A 1 -29.42 -11.80 -4.61
C MET A 1 -29.30 -12.86 -3.53
N THR A 2 -29.50 -14.12 -3.86
CA THR A 2 -29.40 -15.22 -2.90
C THR A 2 -27.92 -15.55 -2.72
N VAL A 3 -27.39 -15.28 -1.54
CA VAL A 3 -25.99 -15.65 -1.23
C VAL A 3 -25.95 -17.17 -1.03
N ARG A 4 -25.06 -17.85 -1.74
CA ARG A 4 -24.90 -19.29 -1.62
C ARG A 4 -24.51 -19.66 -0.19
N PRO A 5 -25.17 -20.67 0.44
CA PRO A 5 -24.90 -21.02 1.84
C PRO A 5 -23.47 -21.48 2.11
N GLU A 6 -22.77 -21.99 1.09
CA GLU A 6 -21.41 -22.47 1.17
C GLU A 6 -20.35 -21.36 1.26
N ILE A 7 -20.70 -20.10 0.93
CA ILE A 7 -19.76 -18.97 1.03
C ILE A 7 -19.65 -18.55 2.49
N LYS A 8 -18.46 -18.71 3.07
CA LYS A 8 -18.15 -18.41 4.47
C LYS A 8 -17.42 -17.10 4.69
N ALA A 9 -16.77 -16.55 3.64
CA ALA A 9 -16.04 -15.30 3.70
C ALA A 9 -16.24 -14.49 2.43
N VAL A 10 -16.16 -13.17 2.56
CA VAL A 10 -16.21 -12.21 1.45
C VAL A 10 -14.99 -11.31 1.58
N PHE A 11 -14.19 -11.24 0.53
CA PHE A 11 -13.05 -10.33 0.44
C PHE A 11 -13.44 -9.16 -0.44
N PHE A 12 -13.23 -7.96 0.07
CA PHE A 12 -13.44 -6.73 -0.68
C PHE A 12 -12.09 -6.13 -1.05
N ASP A 13 -11.95 -5.74 -2.31
CA ASP A 13 -10.87 -4.87 -2.72
C ASP A 13 -11.11 -3.46 -2.16
N LEU A 14 -10.03 -2.74 -1.82
CA LEU A 14 -10.11 -1.44 -1.19
C LEU A 14 -9.92 -0.31 -2.21
N ASP A 15 -8.75 -0.25 -2.85
CA ASP A 15 -8.35 0.87 -3.67
C ASP A 15 -9.10 0.90 -5.01
N GLY A 16 -9.94 1.93 -5.20
CA GLY A 16 -10.81 2.04 -6.37
C GLY A 16 -12.09 1.21 -6.29
N THR A 17 -12.34 0.51 -5.17
CA THR A 17 -13.55 -0.31 -4.94
C THR A 17 -14.34 0.24 -3.74
N LEU A 18 -13.95 -0.13 -2.51
CA LEU A 18 -14.57 0.45 -1.32
C LEU A 18 -14.14 1.89 -1.08
N LEU A 19 -12.93 2.24 -1.49
CA LEU A 19 -12.34 3.56 -1.39
C LEU A 19 -12.12 4.13 -2.80
N PRO A 20 -13.04 4.97 -3.31
CA PRO A 20 -12.89 5.57 -4.63
C PRO A 20 -11.65 6.45 -4.73
N MET A 21 -10.87 6.24 -5.76
CA MET A 21 -9.70 7.06 -6.08
C MET A 21 -9.32 6.93 -7.56
N ASP A 22 -8.65 7.95 -8.10
CA ASP A 22 -7.86 7.82 -9.30
C ASP A 22 -6.48 7.29 -8.89
N GLN A 23 -6.18 6.04 -9.23
CA GLN A 23 -4.96 5.37 -8.80
C GLN A 23 -3.70 6.04 -9.33
N SER A 24 -3.75 6.66 -10.53
CA SER A 24 -2.59 7.34 -11.11
C SER A 24 -2.29 8.64 -10.38
N VAL A 25 -3.32 9.39 -10.02
CA VAL A 25 -3.18 10.63 -9.22
C VAL A 25 -2.72 10.30 -7.81
N PHE A 26 -3.32 9.29 -7.18
CA PHE A 26 -2.93 8.82 -5.86
C PHE A 26 -1.46 8.39 -5.82
N ALA A 27 -1.03 7.55 -6.76
CA ALA A 27 0.35 7.08 -6.84
C ALA A 27 1.34 8.25 -7.04
N LYS A 28 1.01 9.23 -7.86
CA LYS A 28 1.84 10.42 -8.07
C LYS A 28 2.04 11.21 -6.78
N GLU A 29 0.98 11.47 -6.04
CA GLU A 29 1.07 12.20 -4.76
C GLU A 29 1.75 11.36 -3.68
N TYR A 30 1.53 10.04 -3.65
CA TYR A 30 2.24 9.12 -2.77
C TYR A 30 3.76 9.18 -3.01
N PHE A 31 4.20 9.00 -4.25
CA PHE A 31 5.63 9.04 -4.56
C PHE A 31 6.26 10.40 -4.28
N LYS A 32 5.56 11.48 -4.57
CA LYS A 32 6.01 12.83 -4.21
C LYS A 32 6.19 12.98 -2.69
N GLY A 33 5.24 12.48 -1.91
CA GLY A 33 5.28 12.56 -0.45
C GLY A 33 6.43 11.76 0.15
N ILE A 34 6.56 10.48 -0.19
CA ILE A 34 7.60 9.62 0.38
C ILE A 34 9.00 10.01 -0.09
N ALA A 35 9.15 10.38 -1.36
CA ALA A 35 10.43 10.85 -1.89
C ALA A 35 10.89 12.15 -1.21
N GLY A 36 9.98 13.09 -1.00
CA GLY A 36 10.26 14.33 -0.27
C GLY A 36 10.62 14.08 1.20
N HIS A 37 9.96 13.09 1.84
CA HIS A 37 10.24 12.73 3.22
C HIS A 37 11.63 12.10 3.41
N ILE A 38 12.08 11.30 2.44
CA ILE A 38 13.35 10.56 2.49
C ILE A 38 14.53 11.35 1.92
N ALA A 39 14.30 12.33 1.05
CA ALA A 39 15.35 13.11 0.42
C ALA A 39 16.40 13.71 1.39
N PRO A 40 16.04 14.24 2.58
CA PRO A 40 17.01 14.76 3.54
C PRO A 40 18.03 13.71 4.04
N TYR A 41 17.72 12.43 3.87
CA TYR A 41 18.56 11.31 4.30
C TYR A 41 19.50 10.79 3.20
N GLY A 42 19.63 11.55 2.09
CA GLY A 42 20.62 11.29 1.06
C GLY A 42 20.18 10.29 -0.03
N ILE A 43 18.88 10.08 -0.20
CA ILE A 43 18.31 9.33 -1.32
C ILE A 43 17.57 10.33 -2.21
N ALA A 44 18.03 10.48 -3.46
CA ALA A 44 17.39 11.40 -4.39
C ALA A 44 15.95 10.97 -4.70
N PRO A 45 15.01 11.91 -4.94
CA PRO A 45 13.60 11.59 -5.18
C PRO A 45 13.37 10.53 -6.27
N GLN A 46 14.11 10.61 -7.38
CA GLN A 46 13.98 9.63 -8.45
C GLN A 46 14.48 8.25 -8.04
N GLN A 47 15.59 8.18 -7.30
CA GLN A 47 16.10 6.91 -6.75
C GLN A 47 15.07 6.27 -5.81
N MET A 48 14.41 7.06 -4.96
CA MET A 48 13.38 6.55 -4.07
C MET A 48 12.24 5.91 -4.85
N ILE A 49 11.80 6.54 -5.95
CA ILE A 49 10.74 6.01 -6.82
C ILE A 49 11.21 4.70 -7.47
N ASP A 50 12.37 4.70 -8.10
CA ASP A 50 12.90 3.55 -8.83
C ASP A 50 13.12 2.35 -7.91
N PHE A 51 13.69 2.56 -6.73
CA PHE A 51 13.94 1.49 -5.75
C PHE A 51 12.64 0.96 -5.12
N THR A 52 11.65 1.84 -4.91
CA THR A 52 10.32 1.42 -4.45
C THR A 52 9.63 0.56 -5.49
N LEU A 53 9.70 0.92 -6.76
CA LEU A 53 9.13 0.12 -7.85
C LEU A 53 9.84 -1.23 -7.98
N ALA A 54 11.16 -1.27 -7.86
CA ALA A 54 11.94 -2.52 -7.87
C ALA A 54 11.56 -3.42 -6.68
N GLY A 55 11.46 -2.87 -5.47
CA GLY A 55 11.03 -3.59 -4.28
C GLY A 55 9.60 -4.15 -4.41
N THR A 56 8.69 -3.36 -4.96
CA THR A 56 7.31 -3.77 -5.23
C THR A 56 7.25 -4.92 -6.25
N ALA A 57 8.02 -4.82 -7.33
CA ALA A 57 8.11 -5.91 -8.32
C ALA A 57 8.65 -7.20 -7.69
N ALA A 58 9.64 -7.10 -6.81
CA ALA A 58 10.16 -8.24 -6.08
C ALA A 58 9.11 -8.89 -5.16
N MET A 59 8.26 -8.09 -4.51
CA MET A 59 7.14 -8.60 -3.70
C MET A 59 6.14 -9.41 -4.53
N VAL A 60 5.84 -8.97 -5.76
CA VAL A 60 4.95 -9.70 -6.69
C VAL A 60 5.52 -11.08 -7.04
N HIS A 61 6.84 -11.21 -7.11
CA HIS A 61 7.54 -12.46 -7.42
C HIS A 61 7.99 -13.24 -6.17
N ASN A 62 7.55 -12.82 -4.98
CA ASN A 62 7.89 -13.49 -3.72
C ASN A 62 7.33 -14.93 -3.71
N ASP A 63 8.20 -15.90 -3.45
CA ASP A 63 7.85 -17.32 -3.38
C ASP A 63 7.25 -17.75 -2.02
N GLY A 64 7.13 -16.82 -1.08
CA GLY A 64 6.59 -17.06 0.26
C GLY A 64 7.62 -17.53 1.30
N SER A 65 8.89 -17.65 0.93
CA SER A 65 9.96 -18.01 1.89
C SER A 65 10.32 -16.89 2.87
N GLN A 66 10.00 -15.64 2.51
CA GLN A 66 10.21 -14.43 3.30
C GLN A 66 8.93 -13.60 3.31
N THR A 67 8.80 -12.66 4.24
CA THR A 67 7.71 -11.68 4.20
C THR A 67 7.91 -10.70 3.04
N ASN A 68 6.82 -10.07 2.57
CA ASN A 68 6.92 -9.03 1.54
C ASN A 68 7.78 -7.85 2.00
N GLU A 69 7.73 -7.48 3.27
CA GLU A 69 8.58 -6.44 3.85
C GLU A 69 10.07 -6.79 3.74
N GLN A 70 10.44 -8.03 4.09
CA GLN A 70 11.83 -8.49 3.96
C GLN A 70 12.31 -8.49 2.51
N VAL A 71 11.47 -8.97 1.58
CA VAL A 71 11.79 -8.98 0.14
C VAL A 71 11.92 -7.56 -0.40
N PHE A 72 11.04 -6.65 0.01
CA PHE A 72 11.07 -5.26 -0.38
C PHE A 72 12.38 -4.58 0.03
N TRP A 73 12.70 -4.60 1.33
CA TRP A 73 13.90 -3.92 1.83
C TRP A 73 15.20 -4.53 1.33
N LYS A 74 15.27 -5.85 1.20
CA LYS A 74 16.42 -6.53 0.58
C LYS A 74 16.67 -6.03 -0.85
N THR A 75 15.62 -5.89 -1.64
CA THR A 75 15.73 -5.38 -3.02
C THR A 75 16.07 -3.91 -3.03
N PHE A 76 15.42 -3.09 -2.22
CA PHE A 76 15.67 -1.67 -2.09
C PHE A 76 17.14 -1.37 -1.76
N PHE A 77 17.71 -2.04 -0.76
CA PHE A 77 19.11 -1.84 -0.38
C PHE A 77 20.09 -2.40 -1.41
N LYS A 78 19.73 -3.45 -2.14
CA LYS A 78 20.52 -3.93 -3.28
C LYS A 78 20.61 -2.86 -4.37
N GLU A 79 19.53 -2.20 -4.72
CA GLU A 79 19.50 -1.11 -5.70
C GLU A 79 20.24 0.14 -5.20
N LEU A 80 20.13 0.45 -3.92
CA LEU A 80 20.87 1.55 -3.30
C LEU A 80 22.38 1.27 -3.25
N GLY A 81 22.79 -0.01 -3.27
CA GLY A 81 24.20 -0.44 -3.19
C GLY A 81 24.77 -0.50 -1.77
N GLU A 82 23.97 -0.16 -0.76
CA GLU A 82 24.33 -0.22 0.65
C GLU A 82 23.08 -0.43 1.52
N GLU A 83 23.26 -1.05 2.67
CA GLU A 83 22.24 -1.09 3.72
C GLU A 83 22.34 0.20 4.55
N LYS A 84 21.34 1.04 4.47
CA LYS A 84 21.32 2.32 5.16
C LYS A 84 20.46 2.22 6.40
N GLU A 85 21.13 2.22 7.56
CA GLU A 85 20.47 2.11 8.86
C GLU A 85 19.43 3.24 9.04
N GLY A 86 18.27 2.87 9.56
CA GLY A 86 17.19 3.81 9.89
C GLY A 86 16.28 4.21 8.72
N ILE A 87 16.57 3.84 7.47
CA ILE A 87 15.72 4.22 6.33
C ILE A 87 14.34 3.55 6.39
N SER A 88 14.25 2.31 6.85
CA SER A 88 12.98 1.62 7.02
C SER A 88 12.10 2.30 8.08
N GLU A 89 12.69 2.75 9.18
CA GLU A 89 12.01 3.49 10.25
C GLU A 89 11.53 4.87 9.78
N ILE A 90 12.35 5.57 9.00
CA ILE A 90 11.98 6.86 8.40
C ILE A 90 10.84 6.68 7.40
N ALA A 91 10.86 5.63 6.59
CA ALA A 91 9.75 5.31 5.71
C ALA A 91 8.47 4.97 6.51
N ALA A 92 8.60 4.21 7.60
CA ALA A 92 7.48 3.91 8.50
C ALA A 92 6.88 5.18 9.12
N GLU A 93 7.70 6.17 9.47
CA GLU A 93 7.24 7.47 9.96
C GLU A 93 6.40 8.21 8.92
N PHE A 94 6.77 8.16 7.64
CA PHE A 94 5.95 8.71 6.56
C PHE A 94 4.57 8.07 6.53
N TYR A 95 4.47 6.74 6.61
CA TYR A 95 3.18 6.05 6.63
C TYR A 95 2.35 6.43 7.85
N TYR A 96 2.98 6.65 8.99
CA TYR A 96 2.27 7.03 10.20
C TYR A 96 1.75 8.48 10.16
N ASN A 97 2.52 9.42 9.63
CA ASN A 97 2.25 10.85 9.66
C ASN A 97 1.88 11.42 8.28
N GLY A 98 2.75 11.30 7.30
CA GLY A 98 2.64 11.94 5.98
C GLY A 98 1.59 11.31 5.08
N PHE A 99 1.40 10.00 5.17
CA PHE A 99 0.44 9.25 4.36
C PHE A 99 -1.01 9.73 4.55
N LYS A 100 -1.35 10.26 5.70
CA LYS A 100 -2.68 10.80 6.01
C LYS A 100 -3.12 11.92 5.07
N ALA A 101 -2.17 12.70 4.53
CA ALA A 101 -2.45 13.76 3.57
C ALA A 101 -3.02 13.23 2.25
N LEU A 102 -2.75 11.96 1.91
CA LEU A 102 -3.27 11.31 0.71
C LEU A 102 -4.78 11.08 0.74
N LYS A 103 -5.41 11.20 1.91
CA LYS A 103 -6.87 11.16 2.02
C LYS A 103 -7.55 12.17 1.09
N ALA A 104 -6.92 13.30 0.81
CA ALA A 104 -7.43 14.30 -0.12
C ALA A 104 -7.58 13.78 -1.56
N GLN A 105 -6.89 12.68 -1.91
CA GLN A 105 -6.95 12.03 -3.24
C GLN A 105 -7.98 10.88 -3.29
N THR A 106 -8.74 10.69 -2.23
CA THR A 106 -9.75 9.64 -2.11
C THR A 106 -11.14 10.23 -1.98
N GLY A 107 -12.15 9.44 -2.32
CA GLY A 107 -13.55 9.81 -2.18
C GLY A 107 -14.30 8.92 -1.21
N GLU A 108 -15.60 9.08 -1.17
CA GLU A 108 -16.51 8.22 -0.41
C GLU A 108 -17.37 7.38 -1.36
N ASN A 109 -17.48 6.09 -1.05
CA ASN A 109 -18.45 5.22 -1.69
C ASN A 109 -19.62 5.02 -0.70
N PRO A 110 -20.80 5.61 -0.96
CA PRO A 110 -21.93 5.55 -0.03
C PRO A 110 -22.45 4.12 0.18
N LEU A 111 -22.18 3.20 -0.74
CA LEU A 111 -22.60 1.80 -0.66
C LEU A 111 -21.56 0.89 0.02
N ALA A 112 -20.35 1.37 0.27
CA ALA A 112 -19.27 0.53 0.83
C ALA A 112 -19.64 -0.03 2.21
N CYS A 113 -20.13 0.82 3.11
CA CYS A 113 -20.53 0.43 4.45
C CYS A 113 -21.70 -0.57 4.42
N GLU A 114 -22.66 -0.35 3.55
CA GLU A 114 -23.82 -1.26 3.39
C GLU A 114 -23.39 -2.63 2.86
N ALA A 115 -22.52 -2.67 1.85
CA ALA A 115 -22.00 -3.91 1.28
C ALA A 115 -21.26 -4.76 2.33
N VAL A 116 -20.36 -4.14 3.11
CA VAL A 116 -19.61 -4.81 4.17
C VAL A 116 -20.52 -5.29 5.28
N LYS A 117 -21.46 -4.44 5.74
CA LYS A 117 -22.45 -4.81 6.76
C LYS A 117 -23.35 -5.96 6.31
N THR A 118 -23.80 -5.96 5.05
CA THR A 118 -24.63 -7.01 4.50
C THR A 118 -23.91 -8.36 4.51
N ALA A 119 -22.64 -8.40 4.12
CA ALA A 119 -21.83 -9.62 4.20
C ALA A 119 -21.70 -10.11 5.65
N HIS A 120 -21.38 -9.21 6.57
CA HIS A 120 -21.21 -9.53 7.99
C HIS A 120 -22.53 -10.00 8.66
N CYS A 121 -23.65 -9.30 8.43
CA CYS A 121 -24.96 -9.65 9.00
C CYS A 121 -25.49 -10.99 8.49
N ASN A 122 -25.05 -11.44 7.31
CA ASN A 122 -25.37 -12.77 6.78
C ASN A 122 -24.41 -13.87 7.29
N GLY A 123 -23.68 -13.61 8.38
CA GLY A 123 -22.80 -14.58 9.02
C GLY A 123 -21.52 -14.89 8.25
N ARG A 124 -21.10 -14.01 7.35
CA ARG A 124 -19.83 -14.14 6.59
C ARG A 124 -18.71 -13.42 7.32
N LYS A 125 -17.50 -13.99 7.24
CA LYS A 125 -16.28 -13.25 7.59
C LYS A 125 -15.99 -12.21 6.49
N VAL A 126 -15.54 -11.05 6.90
CA VAL A 126 -15.16 -9.96 6.00
C VAL A 126 -13.70 -9.60 6.22
#